data_24db830691f68cafd513a24b911149c0
#
_entry.id   24db830691f68cafd513a24b911149c0
#
_cell.length_a   1.000
_cell.length_b   1.000
_cell.length_c   1.000
_cell.angle_alpha   90.00
_cell.angle_beta   90.00
_cell.angle_gamma   90.00
#
_symmetry.space_group_name_H-M   'P 1'
#
loop_
_entity.id
_entity.type
_entity.pdbx_description
1 polymer ?
#
loop_
_entity_poly.entity_id
_entity_poly.type
_entity_poly.pdbx_seq_one_letter_code
_entity_poly.pdbx_strand_id
1 'polypeptide(L)'
;MRGFSLIEVLAAFVILALVATALFRLFSASLNNASASEEWSRALQVAESQLESAAAAQPLREAADRGTDDTGRVRWESRVTRYVFLDVDPELERASENLGSRLYRISVDVKFDGANGRERTLSLATVKMGPRNPV
;
A
#
# COMPACT_ATOMS: atom_id res chain seq x y z
N MET A 1 35.06 -35.68 43.82
CA MET A 1 34.53 -34.41 43.30
C MET A 1 35.17 -34.20 41.93
N ARG A 2 34.36 -34.17 40.88
CA ARG A 2 34.83 -33.86 39.48
C ARG A 2 34.72 -32.36 39.28
N GLY A 3 35.86 -31.66 39.21
CA GLY A 3 35.89 -30.25 38.86
C GLY A 3 35.72 -30.07 37.34
N PHE A 4 35.08 -28.97 36.93
CA PHE A 4 34.98 -28.61 35.53
C PHE A 4 36.35 -28.29 34.96
N SER A 5 36.62 -28.78 33.75
CA SER A 5 37.83 -28.44 33.01
C SER A 5 37.71 -27.02 32.45
N LEU A 6 38.84 -26.29 32.43
CA LEU A 6 38.88 -24.94 31.83
C LEU A 6 38.40 -24.91 30.39
N ILE A 7 38.69 -25.96 29.62
CA ILE A 7 38.28 -26.10 28.23
C ILE A 7 36.76 -26.31 28.09
N GLU A 8 36.13 -26.98 29.06
CA GLU A 8 34.69 -27.20 29.11
C GLU A 8 33.94 -25.87 29.33
N VAL A 9 34.44 -25.02 30.23
CA VAL A 9 33.90 -23.69 30.48
C VAL A 9 34.09 -22.80 29.26
N LEU A 10 35.24 -22.87 28.56
CA LEU A 10 35.51 -22.14 27.35
C LEU A 10 34.55 -22.56 26.21
N ALA A 11 34.37 -23.86 26.02
CA ALA A 11 33.46 -24.42 25.03
C ALA A 11 32.00 -24.00 25.27
N ALA A 12 31.56 -24.07 26.55
CA ALA A 12 30.25 -23.62 26.97
C ALA A 12 30.03 -22.12 26.66
N PHE A 13 31.05 -21.30 26.92
CA PHE A 13 30.98 -19.86 26.63
C PHE A 13 30.90 -19.55 25.16
N VAL A 14 31.64 -20.26 24.32
CA VAL A 14 31.57 -20.13 22.85
C VAL A 14 30.17 -20.51 22.33
N ILE A 15 29.61 -21.62 22.80
CA ILE A 15 28.27 -22.04 22.42
C ILE A 15 27.24 -21.00 22.86
N LEU A 16 27.34 -20.49 24.07
CA LEU A 16 26.46 -19.44 24.59
C LEU A 16 26.53 -18.17 23.72
N ALA A 17 27.74 -17.74 23.36
CA ALA A 17 27.94 -16.56 22.50
C ALA A 17 27.32 -16.74 21.09
N LEU A 18 27.44 -17.93 20.51
CA LEU A 18 26.84 -18.26 19.23
C LEU A 18 25.30 -18.23 19.29
N VAL A 19 24.74 -18.86 20.33
CA VAL A 19 23.29 -18.87 20.55
C VAL A 19 22.76 -17.46 20.80
N ALA A 20 23.41 -16.66 21.64
CA ALA A 20 23.04 -15.28 21.89
C ALA A 20 23.06 -14.45 20.60
N THR A 21 24.10 -14.60 19.77
CA THR A 21 24.22 -13.89 18.49
C THR A 21 23.10 -14.27 17.55
N ALA A 22 22.75 -15.55 17.46
CA ALA A 22 21.65 -16.02 16.63
C ALA A 22 20.29 -15.43 17.08
N LEU A 23 20.04 -15.41 18.39
CA LEU A 23 18.84 -14.81 18.98
C LEU A 23 18.72 -13.30 18.68
N PHE A 24 19.83 -12.56 18.83
CA PHE A 24 19.85 -11.13 18.50
C PHE A 24 19.55 -10.86 17.03
N ARG A 25 20.07 -11.68 16.12
CA ARG A 25 19.75 -11.55 14.68
C ARG A 25 18.27 -11.80 14.39
N LEU A 26 17.69 -12.83 14.99
CA LEU A 26 16.25 -13.14 14.83
C LEU A 26 15.38 -12.01 15.40
N PHE A 27 15.75 -11.47 16.55
CA PHE A 27 15.02 -10.38 17.17
C PHE A 27 15.07 -9.10 16.33
N SER A 28 16.25 -8.74 15.81
CA SER A 28 16.40 -7.59 14.90
C SER A 28 15.61 -7.75 13.61
N ALA A 29 15.58 -8.95 13.02
CA ALA A 29 14.79 -9.24 11.84
C ALA A 29 13.28 -9.09 12.11
N SER A 30 12.82 -9.55 13.28
CA SER A 30 11.43 -9.43 13.72
C SER A 30 10.98 -7.96 13.85
N LEU A 31 11.82 -7.12 14.47
CA LEU A 31 11.55 -5.68 14.61
C LEU A 31 11.47 -4.97 13.26
N ASN A 32 12.38 -5.28 12.33
CA ASN A 32 12.36 -4.71 10.98
C ASN A 32 11.09 -5.11 10.22
N ASN A 33 10.63 -6.34 10.37
CA ASN A 33 9.39 -6.80 9.74
C ASN A 33 8.16 -6.12 10.35
N ALA A 34 8.15 -5.89 11.66
CA ALA A 34 7.07 -5.18 12.33
C ALA A 34 6.96 -3.72 11.84
N SER A 35 8.08 -3.00 11.74
CA SER A 35 8.11 -1.64 11.19
C SER A 35 7.61 -1.58 9.75
N ALA A 36 8.05 -2.53 8.90
CA ALA A 36 7.61 -2.58 7.51
C ALA A 36 6.09 -2.84 7.39
N SER A 37 5.54 -3.66 8.26
CA SER A 37 4.09 -3.93 8.32
C SER A 37 3.29 -2.70 8.75
N GLU A 38 3.80 -1.93 9.70
CA GLU A 38 3.15 -0.69 10.17
C GLU A 38 3.11 0.37 9.06
N GLU A 39 4.22 0.58 8.37
CA GLU A 39 4.30 1.54 7.25
C GLU A 39 3.34 1.15 6.12
N TRP A 40 3.27 -0.13 5.78
CA TRP A 40 2.34 -0.65 4.78
C TRP A 40 0.89 -0.45 5.19
N SER A 41 0.55 -0.74 6.45
CA SER A 41 -0.81 -0.57 6.98
C SER A 41 -1.25 0.89 6.95
N ARG A 42 -0.34 1.81 7.28
CA ARG A 42 -0.60 3.25 7.20
C ARG A 42 -0.84 3.70 5.76
N ALA A 43 0.00 3.26 4.82
CA ALA A 43 -0.16 3.57 3.41
C ALA A 43 -1.49 3.04 2.86
N LEU A 44 -1.91 1.84 3.28
CA LEU A 44 -3.19 1.25 2.90
C LEU A 44 -4.37 2.06 3.44
N GLN A 45 -4.35 2.48 4.69
CA GLN A 45 -5.40 3.33 5.27
C GLN A 45 -5.54 4.65 4.52
N VAL A 46 -4.43 5.29 4.15
CA VAL A 46 -4.46 6.51 3.34
C VAL A 46 -5.06 6.22 1.97
N ALA A 47 -4.64 5.15 1.31
CA ALA A 47 -5.14 4.77 -0.01
C ALA A 47 -6.65 4.50 0.00
N GLU A 48 -7.14 3.73 0.98
CA GLU A 48 -8.57 3.43 1.14
C GLU A 48 -9.38 4.71 1.41
N SER A 49 -8.94 5.54 2.35
CA SER A 49 -9.60 6.79 2.68
C SER A 49 -9.70 7.75 1.48
N GLN A 50 -8.64 7.88 0.70
CA GLN A 50 -8.65 8.72 -0.49
C GLN A 50 -9.48 8.12 -1.63
N LEU A 51 -9.47 6.80 -1.78
CA LEU A 51 -10.30 6.10 -2.74
C LEU A 51 -11.80 6.29 -2.43
N GLU A 52 -12.19 6.14 -1.17
CA GLU A 52 -13.56 6.37 -0.71
C GLU A 52 -13.98 7.83 -0.90
N SER A 53 -13.10 8.77 -0.54
CA SER A 53 -13.35 10.19 -0.71
C SER A 53 -13.57 10.56 -2.18
N ALA A 54 -12.72 10.08 -3.08
CA ALA A 54 -12.87 10.29 -4.51
C ALA A 54 -14.12 9.61 -5.08
N ALA A 55 -14.48 8.43 -4.56
CA ALA A 55 -15.68 7.72 -4.96
C ALA A 55 -16.98 8.36 -4.41
N ALA A 56 -16.92 9.05 -3.30
CA ALA A 56 -18.07 9.74 -2.69
C ALA A 56 -18.40 11.07 -3.37
N ALA A 57 -17.50 11.61 -4.19
CA ALA A 57 -17.71 12.88 -4.89
C ALA A 57 -18.98 12.85 -5.74
N GLN A 58 -19.84 13.86 -5.61
CA GLN A 58 -21.07 14.01 -6.40
C GLN A 58 -21.19 15.44 -6.94
N PRO A 59 -21.37 15.57 -8.25
CA PRO A 59 -21.41 14.51 -9.28
C PRO A 59 -20.02 13.91 -9.52
N LEU A 60 -19.96 12.61 -9.82
CA LEU A 60 -18.70 11.97 -10.20
C LEU A 60 -18.25 12.50 -11.56
N ARG A 61 -17.08 13.10 -11.62
CA ARG A 61 -16.46 13.71 -12.81
C ARG A 61 -14.97 13.41 -12.88
N GLU A 62 -14.40 13.56 -14.07
CA GLU A 62 -12.97 13.46 -14.24
C GLU A 62 -12.25 14.49 -13.35
N ALA A 63 -11.36 14.03 -12.50
CA ALA A 63 -10.62 14.85 -11.56
C ALA A 63 -9.30 14.19 -11.20
N ALA A 64 -8.35 14.99 -10.75
CA ALA A 64 -7.12 14.52 -10.14
C ALA A 64 -6.86 15.38 -8.91
N ASP A 65 -6.46 14.75 -7.83
CA ASP A 65 -6.09 15.40 -6.60
C ASP A 65 -4.84 14.74 -6.01
N ARG A 66 -4.10 15.45 -5.19
CA ARG A 66 -2.86 14.98 -4.58
C ARG A 66 -2.63 15.64 -3.24
N GLY A 67 -1.97 14.92 -2.36
CA GLY A 67 -1.64 15.45 -1.05
C GLY A 67 -0.66 14.57 -0.30
N THR A 68 -0.52 14.90 0.95
CA THR A 68 0.27 14.12 1.92
C THR A 68 -0.58 13.82 3.13
N ASP A 69 -0.21 12.78 3.87
CA ASP A 69 -0.80 12.51 5.16
C ASP A 69 -0.38 13.59 6.19
N ASP A 70 -0.95 13.54 7.38
CA ASP A 70 -0.65 14.43 8.50
C ASP A 70 0.81 14.37 8.97
N THR A 71 1.51 13.26 8.69
CA THR A 71 2.92 13.07 9.02
C THR A 71 3.88 13.57 7.94
N GLY A 72 3.39 13.83 6.72
CA GLY A 72 4.21 14.20 5.55
C GLY A 72 5.04 13.05 4.96
N ARG A 73 4.88 11.82 5.48
CA ARG A 73 5.65 10.64 5.04
C ARG A 73 4.98 9.86 3.93
N VAL A 74 3.68 9.99 3.81
CA VAL A 74 2.86 9.30 2.82
C VAL A 74 2.31 10.31 1.84
N ARG A 75 2.70 10.20 0.59
CA ARG A 75 2.19 11.05 -0.51
C ARG A 75 1.17 10.26 -1.30
N TRP A 76 0.09 10.89 -1.68
CA TRP A 76 -0.96 10.23 -2.45
C TRP A 76 -1.37 11.08 -3.65
N GLU A 77 -1.79 10.40 -4.69
CA GLU A 77 -2.43 10.98 -5.88
C GLU A 77 -3.67 10.16 -6.21
N SER A 78 -4.82 10.83 -6.25
CA SER A 78 -6.08 10.24 -6.69
C SER A 78 -6.42 10.71 -8.09
N ARG A 79 -7.00 9.83 -8.90
CA ARG A 79 -7.41 10.14 -10.26
C ARG A 79 -8.73 9.47 -10.60
N VAL A 80 -9.67 10.26 -11.11
CA VAL A 80 -10.94 9.79 -11.64
C VAL A 80 -10.91 9.99 -13.15
N THR A 81 -11.01 8.92 -13.90
CA THR A 81 -11.01 8.93 -15.36
C THR A 81 -12.19 8.15 -15.91
N ARG A 82 -12.57 8.41 -17.15
CA ARG A 82 -13.54 7.55 -17.84
C ARG A 82 -13.00 6.14 -17.95
N TYR A 83 -13.84 5.18 -17.66
CA TYR A 83 -13.48 3.78 -17.90
C TYR A 83 -13.70 3.47 -19.38
N VAL A 84 -12.65 3.04 -20.06
CA VAL A 84 -12.68 2.62 -21.46
C VAL A 84 -12.48 1.11 -21.49
N PHE A 85 -13.42 0.40 -22.09
CA PHE A 85 -13.27 -1.03 -22.34
C PHE A 85 -12.32 -1.23 -23.53
N LEU A 86 -11.37 -2.13 -23.41
CA LEU A 86 -10.35 -2.37 -24.42
C LEU A 86 -10.85 -3.23 -25.61
N ASP A 87 -11.93 -3.99 -25.42
CA ASP A 87 -12.47 -4.92 -26.43
C ASP A 87 -14.01 -4.91 -26.40
N VAL A 88 -14.62 -3.80 -26.76
CA VAL A 88 -16.09 -3.72 -26.85
C VAL A 88 -16.51 -3.73 -28.30
N ASP A 89 -17.57 -4.51 -28.58
CA ASP A 89 -18.29 -4.44 -29.84
C ASP A 89 -18.72 -2.98 -30.12
N PRO A 90 -18.39 -2.40 -31.27
CA PRO A 90 -18.75 -1.03 -31.61
C PRO A 90 -20.25 -0.71 -31.53
N GLU A 91 -21.12 -1.72 -31.67
CA GLU A 91 -22.56 -1.56 -31.49
C GLU A 91 -22.95 -1.35 -30.02
N LEU A 92 -22.30 -2.07 -29.10
CA LEU A 92 -22.47 -1.91 -27.65
C LEU A 92 -21.97 -0.53 -27.19
N GLU A 93 -20.86 -0.07 -27.74
CA GLU A 93 -20.33 1.26 -27.43
C GLU A 93 -21.31 2.37 -27.87
N ARG A 94 -21.83 2.29 -29.07
CA ARG A 94 -22.88 3.22 -29.56
C ARG A 94 -24.15 3.15 -28.72
N ALA A 95 -24.61 1.95 -28.37
CA ALA A 95 -25.77 1.78 -27.50
C ALA A 95 -25.54 2.41 -26.12
N SER A 96 -24.34 2.31 -25.60
CA SER A 96 -23.96 2.91 -24.32
C SER A 96 -23.91 4.44 -24.37
N GLU A 97 -23.71 5.04 -25.55
CA GLU A 97 -23.70 6.49 -25.72
C GLU A 97 -25.06 7.15 -25.41
N ASN A 98 -26.14 6.44 -25.55
CA ASN A 98 -27.48 6.90 -25.20
C ASN A 98 -27.83 6.78 -23.72
N LEU A 99 -26.98 6.14 -22.92
CA LEU A 99 -27.20 6.05 -21.47
C LEU A 99 -26.81 7.36 -20.79
N GLY A 100 -27.63 7.83 -19.86
CA GLY A 100 -27.35 9.03 -19.04
C GLY A 100 -26.22 8.84 -18.02
N SER A 101 -25.66 7.63 -17.93
CA SER A 101 -24.60 7.25 -17.01
C SER A 101 -23.44 6.58 -17.74
N ARG A 102 -22.26 6.63 -17.14
CA ARG A 102 -21.05 5.94 -17.61
C ARG A 102 -20.24 5.41 -16.45
N LEU A 103 -19.29 4.53 -16.76
CA LEU A 103 -18.34 4.04 -15.78
C LEU A 103 -17.14 4.99 -15.67
N TYR A 104 -16.69 5.19 -14.46
CA TYR A 104 -15.48 5.90 -14.11
C TYR A 104 -14.54 4.95 -13.39
N ARG A 105 -13.26 5.00 -13.74
CA ARG A 105 -12.18 4.37 -12.99
C ARG A 105 -11.65 5.39 -11.99
N ILE A 106 -11.64 5.00 -10.75
CA ILE A 106 -11.07 5.77 -9.65
C ILE A 106 -9.81 5.03 -9.22
N SER A 107 -8.66 5.67 -9.25
CA SER A 107 -7.40 5.11 -8.82
C SER A 107 -6.72 6.01 -7.82
N VAL A 108 -6.03 5.43 -6.86
CA VAL A 108 -5.20 6.11 -5.88
C VAL A 108 -3.83 5.44 -5.85
N ASP A 109 -2.80 6.22 -6.05
CA ASP A 109 -1.41 5.82 -5.92
C ASP A 109 -0.82 6.46 -4.67
N VAL A 110 -0.31 5.65 -3.77
CA VAL A 110 0.29 6.08 -2.52
C VAL A 110 1.76 5.73 -2.53
N LYS A 111 2.60 6.73 -2.30
CA LYS A 111 4.06 6.60 -2.21
C LYS A 111 4.51 6.84 -0.78
N PHE A 112 5.32 5.94 -0.26
CA PHE A 112 5.84 6.00 1.10
C PHE A 112 7.25 5.43 1.17
N ASP A 113 8.03 5.89 2.14
CA ASP A 113 9.36 5.36 2.37
C ASP A 113 9.26 4.11 3.23
N GLY A 114 9.74 2.99 2.71
CA GLY A 114 9.81 1.74 3.46
C GLY A 114 10.94 1.75 4.49
N ALA A 115 10.92 0.79 5.42
CA ALA A 115 11.90 0.63 6.50
C ALA A 115 13.38 0.66 6.04
N ASN A 116 13.62 0.38 4.77
CA ASN A 116 14.96 0.38 4.16
C ASN A 116 15.32 1.73 3.50
N GLY A 117 14.52 2.78 3.69
CA GLY A 117 14.67 4.06 3.00
C GLY A 117 14.40 4.00 1.48
N ARG A 118 13.79 2.92 1.00
CA ARG A 118 13.38 2.80 -0.41
C ARG A 118 11.92 3.22 -0.55
N GLU A 119 11.66 4.09 -1.52
CA GLU A 119 10.29 4.46 -1.88
C GLU A 119 9.53 3.24 -2.38
N ARG A 120 8.33 3.05 -1.86
CA ARG A 120 7.37 2.03 -2.27
C ARG A 120 6.11 2.70 -2.76
N THR A 121 5.43 2.05 -3.67
CA THR A 121 4.14 2.50 -4.20
C THR A 121 3.08 1.44 -3.96
N LEU A 122 1.94 1.88 -3.43
CA LEU A 122 0.72 1.09 -3.29
C LEU A 122 -0.33 1.73 -4.19
N SER A 123 -0.94 0.93 -5.07
CA SER A 123 -2.01 1.41 -5.96
C SER A 123 -3.30 0.67 -5.66
N LEU A 124 -4.38 1.42 -5.49
CA LEU A 124 -5.74 0.91 -5.40
C LEU A 124 -6.57 1.47 -6.55
N ALA A 125 -7.51 0.69 -7.05
CA ALA A 125 -8.45 1.16 -8.06
C ALA A 125 -9.82 0.50 -7.90
N THR A 126 -10.86 1.25 -8.25
CA THR A 126 -12.24 0.77 -8.33
C THR A 126 -12.93 1.36 -9.55
N VAL A 127 -14.07 0.81 -9.88
CA VAL A 127 -14.93 1.32 -10.97
C VAL A 127 -16.28 1.64 -10.39
N LYS A 128 -16.80 2.83 -10.71
CA LYS A 128 -18.10 3.31 -10.24
C LYS A 128 -18.89 3.93 -11.40
N MET A 129 -20.18 3.75 -11.35
CA MET A 129 -21.10 4.41 -12.28
C MET A 129 -21.35 5.85 -11.84
N GLY A 130 -21.31 6.77 -12.78
CA GLY A 130 -21.61 8.18 -12.54
C GLY A 130 -22.32 8.81 -13.74
N PRO A 131 -22.78 10.06 -13.61
CA PRO A 131 -23.47 10.77 -14.68
C PRO A 131 -22.54 10.98 -15.88
N ARG A 132 -23.10 10.88 -17.08
CA ARG A 132 -22.33 11.11 -18.32
C ARG A 132 -21.94 12.58 -18.49
N ASN A 133 -22.84 13.49 -18.13
CA ASN A 133 -22.63 14.93 -18.15
C ASN A 133 -22.82 15.47 -16.73
N PRO A 134 -21.75 15.52 -15.92
CA PRO A 134 -21.81 16.16 -14.62
C PRO A 134 -21.95 17.68 -14.82
N VAL A 135 -23.10 18.20 -14.45
CA VAL A 135 -23.39 19.65 -14.49
C VAL A 135 -22.84 20.28 -13.20
#